data_110f9ac6a4338b51fa73282f6501d60e
#
_entry.id   110f9ac6a4338b51fa73282f6501d60e
#
_cell.length_a   1.000
_cell.length_b   1.000
_cell.length_c   1.000
_cell.angle_alpha   90.00
_cell.angle_beta   90.00
_cell.angle_gamma   90.00
#
_symmetry.space_group_name_H-M   'P 1'
#
loop_
_entity.id
_entity.type
_entity.pdbx_description
1 polymer ?
#
loop_
_entity_poly.entity_id
_entity_poly.type
_entity_poly.pdbx_seq_one_letter_code
_entity_poly.pdbx_strand_id
1 'polypeptide(L)'
;KLPLPYKSSDYQFEGWFTESGEKVSSDTEYYSDTTLYARWSLTGTRTLTFAAEDGSYIEPVVKPLGTALSLAEFIPTRYGYDFDGWYSDPQTKENRVTAFTFNESDTVYAKWIPNGTVVYNAPAVQRVYASNNEILAFGNYIDEKTGVPVTAQWVKQNKRLNELMEIYNEKFCK
;
A
#
# COMPACT_ATOMS: atom_id res chain seq x y z
N LYS A 1 8.45 42.49 24.65
CA LYS A 1 8.37 41.51 23.56
C LYS A 1 7.79 40.22 24.08
N LEU A 2 6.69 39.75 23.49
CA LEU A 2 6.06 38.50 23.90
C LEU A 2 6.98 37.30 23.53
N PRO A 3 7.02 36.28 24.40
CA PRO A 3 7.82 35.08 24.12
C PRO A 3 7.26 34.28 22.94
N LEU A 4 8.15 33.56 22.25
CA LEU A 4 7.78 32.56 21.28
C LEU A 4 7.76 31.19 21.98
N PRO A 5 6.58 30.66 22.29
CA PRO A 5 6.48 29.37 22.95
C PRO A 5 6.75 28.25 21.95
N TYR A 6 7.15 27.09 22.45
CA TYR A 6 7.29 25.87 21.68
C TYR A 6 6.37 24.79 22.27
N LYS A 7 5.68 24.05 21.41
CA LYS A 7 4.82 22.93 21.82
C LYS A 7 5.39 21.59 21.32
N SER A 8 5.42 21.39 20.01
CA SER A 8 6.10 20.28 19.34
C SER A 8 6.19 20.59 17.83
N SER A 9 6.93 19.76 17.08
CA SER A 9 7.05 19.92 15.62
C SER A 9 5.73 19.76 14.85
N ASP A 10 4.72 19.16 15.47
CA ASP A 10 3.40 18.96 14.86
C ASP A 10 2.49 20.20 14.96
N TYR A 11 2.93 21.22 15.70
CA TYR A 11 2.14 22.41 15.94
C TYR A 11 2.89 23.66 15.50
N GLN A 12 2.18 24.54 14.80
CA GLN A 12 2.63 25.89 14.48
C GLN A 12 2.00 26.90 15.42
N PHE A 13 2.81 27.76 16.00
CA PHE A 13 2.31 28.86 16.84
C PHE A 13 1.65 29.93 15.97
N GLU A 14 0.37 30.18 16.22
CA GLU A 14 -0.42 31.19 15.49
C GLU A 14 -0.31 32.59 16.12
N GLY A 15 -0.05 32.66 17.38
CA GLY A 15 0.05 33.93 18.14
C GLY A 15 -0.54 33.86 19.53
N TRP A 16 -0.43 34.98 20.20
CA TRP A 16 -1.08 35.24 21.50
C TRP A 16 -2.45 35.88 21.24
N PHE A 17 -3.42 35.50 22.05
CA PHE A 17 -4.81 35.95 21.94
C PHE A 17 -5.33 36.34 23.33
N THR A 18 -6.26 37.30 23.36
CA THR A 18 -7.02 37.66 24.56
C THR A 18 -8.08 36.60 24.86
N GLU A 19 -8.71 36.69 26.03
CA GLU A 19 -9.86 35.84 26.39
C GLU A 19 -11.03 36.01 25.39
N SER A 20 -11.22 37.23 24.87
CA SER A 20 -12.22 37.53 23.84
C SER A 20 -11.87 36.95 22.45
N GLY A 21 -10.66 36.42 22.29
CA GLY A 21 -10.22 35.79 21.02
C GLY A 21 -9.57 36.76 20.03
N GLU A 22 -9.23 37.97 20.45
CA GLU A 22 -8.50 38.93 19.62
C GLU A 22 -7.01 38.60 19.62
N LYS A 23 -6.40 38.63 18.42
CA LYS A 23 -4.95 38.39 18.27
C LYS A 23 -4.18 39.63 18.77
N VAL A 24 -3.21 39.36 19.62
CA VAL A 24 -2.34 40.38 20.24
C VAL A 24 -1.17 40.67 19.28
N SER A 25 -0.95 41.95 18.97
CA SER A 25 0.23 42.40 18.26
C SER A 25 1.40 42.69 19.20
N SER A 26 2.62 42.82 18.65
CA SER A 26 3.81 43.21 19.40
C SER A 26 3.70 44.62 19.98
N ASP A 27 2.81 45.44 19.45
CA ASP A 27 2.65 46.86 19.79
C ASP A 27 1.47 47.11 20.74
N THR A 28 0.80 46.03 21.17
CA THR A 28 -0.30 46.14 22.13
C THR A 28 0.27 46.45 23.53
N GLU A 29 -0.15 47.58 24.10
CA GLU A 29 0.20 47.98 25.45
C GLU A 29 -0.88 47.54 26.44
N TYR A 30 -0.43 46.99 27.56
CA TYR A 30 -1.31 46.57 28.66
C TYR A 30 -1.01 47.41 29.88
N TYR A 31 -2.03 47.99 30.47
CA TYR A 31 -1.94 48.84 31.66
C TYR A 31 -2.32 48.13 32.97
N SER A 32 -2.64 46.82 32.83
CA SER A 32 -2.95 45.93 33.96
C SER A 32 -2.51 44.52 33.65
N ASP A 33 -2.45 43.66 34.68
CA ASP A 33 -2.18 42.24 34.51
C ASP A 33 -3.22 41.60 33.57
N THR A 34 -2.73 40.98 32.53
CA THR A 34 -3.59 40.40 31.48
C THR A 34 -3.12 38.99 31.14
N THR A 35 -4.06 38.07 31.09
CA THR A 35 -3.78 36.68 30.66
C THR A 35 -3.89 36.59 29.16
N LEU A 36 -2.85 36.03 28.51
CA LEU A 36 -2.84 35.77 27.08
C LEU A 36 -2.80 34.27 26.82
N TYR A 37 -3.52 33.87 25.81
CA TYR A 37 -3.68 32.47 25.42
C TYR A 37 -2.92 32.19 24.11
N ALA A 38 -2.03 31.22 24.16
CA ALA A 38 -1.35 30.75 22.95
C ALA A 38 -2.33 29.91 22.08
N ARG A 39 -2.41 30.25 20.79
CA ARG A 39 -3.12 29.42 19.82
C ARG A 39 -2.14 28.71 18.91
N TRP A 40 -2.54 27.49 18.50
CA TRP A 40 -1.73 26.57 17.75
C TRP A 40 -2.55 25.94 16.63
N SER A 41 -2.00 25.90 15.42
CA SER A 41 -2.51 25.07 14.34
C SER A 41 -1.77 23.75 14.29
N LEU A 42 -2.49 22.70 13.95
CA LEU A 42 -1.95 21.36 13.75
C LEU A 42 -1.43 21.26 12.30
N THR A 43 -0.15 21.07 12.12
CA THR A 43 0.52 21.02 10.80
C THR A 43 1.18 19.68 10.53
N GLY A 44 1.33 18.83 11.56
CA GLY A 44 1.96 17.52 11.44
C GLY A 44 1.18 16.58 10.51
N THR A 45 1.90 15.77 9.77
CA THR A 45 1.35 14.68 8.96
C THR A 45 1.90 13.35 9.41
N ARG A 46 1.17 12.28 9.12
CA ARG A 46 1.57 10.90 9.39
C ARG A 46 1.38 10.06 8.13
N THR A 47 2.12 8.96 8.06
CA THR A 47 2.10 8.05 6.93
C THR A 47 1.58 6.69 7.36
N LEU A 48 0.63 6.15 6.62
CA LEU A 48 0.23 4.75 6.70
C LEU A 48 0.83 4.01 5.52
N THR A 49 1.61 2.96 5.81
CA THR A 49 2.22 2.08 4.82
C THR A 49 1.45 0.76 4.73
N PHE A 50 1.31 0.23 3.53
CA PHE A 50 0.61 -1.03 3.27
C PHE A 50 1.62 -2.12 2.89
N ALA A 51 1.87 -3.04 3.80
CA ALA A 51 2.70 -4.22 3.54
C ALA A 51 1.82 -5.34 2.98
N ALA A 52 1.63 -5.32 1.65
CA ALA A 52 0.84 -6.34 0.96
C ALA A 52 1.59 -7.67 0.80
N GLU A 53 2.84 -7.74 1.24
CA GLU A 53 3.74 -8.89 1.09
C GLU A 53 3.86 -9.28 -0.40
N ASP A 54 3.50 -10.50 -0.79
CA ASP A 54 3.52 -10.93 -2.20
C ASP A 54 2.29 -10.47 -3.01
N GLY A 55 1.52 -9.53 -2.49
CA GLY A 55 0.37 -8.94 -3.17
C GLY A 55 0.73 -7.72 -4.02
N SER A 56 -0.26 -7.18 -4.74
CA SER A 56 -0.09 -5.95 -5.52
C SER A 56 0.25 -4.76 -4.62
N TYR A 57 1.13 -3.88 -5.13
CA TYR A 57 1.57 -2.69 -4.41
C TYR A 57 0.42 -1.70 -4.19
N ILE A 58 0.39 -1.12 -3.00
CA ILE A 58 -0.49 -0.01 -2.64
C ILE A 58 0.38 1.14 -2.15
N GLU A 59 0.16 2.33 -2.71
CA GLU A 59 0.88 3.54 -2.31
C GLU A 59 0.61 3.90 -0.84
N PRO A 60 1.64 4.30 -0.08
CA PRO A 60 1.45 4.83 1.25
C PRO A 60 0.56 6.06 1.26
N VAL A 61 -0.29 6.19 2.26
CA VAL A 61 -1.18 7.34 2.43
C VAL A 61 -0.62 8.28 3.49
N VAL A 62 -0.49 9.56 3.12
CA VAL A 62 -0.06 10.63 4.04
C VAL A 62 -1.26 11.53 4.34
N LYS A 63 -1.56 11.74 5.61
CA LYS A 63 -2.67 12.58 6.08
C LYS A 63 -2.26 13.45 7.26
N PRO A 64 -2.97 14.57 7.50
CA PRO A 64 -2.80 15.36 8.73
C PRO A 64 -3.02 14.51 9.98
N LEU A 65 -2.27 14.84 11.02
CA LEU A 65 -2.41 14.25 12.36
C LEU A 65 -3.89 14.29 12.80
N GLY A 66 -4.38 13.19 13.35
CA GLY A 66 -5.75 13.03 13.82
C GLY A 66 -6.79 12.70 12.74
N THR A 67 -6.41 12.66 11.45
CA THR A 67 -7.33 12.24 10.37
C THR A 67 -7.67 10.76 10.50
N ALA A 68 -8.93 10.40 10.28
CA ALA A 68 -9.36 9.00 10.17
C ALA A 68 -9.45 8.58 8.71
N LEU A 69 -9.08 7.33 8.41
CA LEU A 69 -9.13 6.72 7.09
C LEU A 69 -9.77 5.34 7.17
N SER A 70 -10.79 5.08 6.34
CA SER A 70 -11.30 3.72 6.13
C SER A 70 -10.36 2.93 5.24
N LEU A 71 -10.09 1.67 5.58
CA LEU A 71 -9.23 0.79 4.79
C LEU A 71 -10.01 -0.07 3.79
N ALA A 72 -11.32 0.12 3.68
CA ALA A 72 -12.21 -0.71 2.85
C ALA A 72 -11.90 -0.66 1.34
N GLU A 73 -11.31 0.44 0.86
CA GLU A 73 -10.99 0.62 -0.56
C GLU A 73 -9.56 0.14 -0.91
N PHE A 74 -8.74 -0.16 0.08
CA PHE A 74 -7.36 -0.60 -0.10
C PHE A 74 -7.30 -2.13 -0.15
N ILE A 75 -7.63 -2.69 -1.31
CA ILE A 75 -7.73 -4.14 -1.52
C ILE A 75 -6.63 -4.57 -2.50
N PRO A 76 -5.52 -5.15 -2.00
CA PRO A 76 -4.50 -5.72 -2.86
C PRO A 76 -4.98 -7.02 -3.49
N THR A 77 -4.31 -7.44 -4.56
CA THR A 77 -4.56 -8.71 -5.21
C THR A 77 -3.34 -9.61 -5.13
N ARG A 78 -3.55 -10.92 -4.97
CA ARG A 78 -2.50 -11.93 -4.98
C ARG A 78 -3.03 -13.19 -5.65
N TYR A 79 -2.27 -13.69 -6.62
CA TYR A 79 -2.67 -14.88 -7.35
C TYR A 79 -2.73 -16.11 -6.43
N GLY A 80 -3.82 -16.86 -6.50
CA GLY A 80 -4.03 -18.07 -5.67
C GLY A 80 -4.49 -17.80 -4.24
N TYR A 81 -4.78 -16.53 -3.89
CA TYR A 81 -5.17 -16.14 -2.56
C TYR A 81 -6.31 -15.13 -2.58
N ASP A 82 -7.15 -15.19 -1.57
CA ASP A 82 -8.14 -14.17 -1.25
C ASP A 82 -7.62 -13.25 -0.16
N PHE A 83 -7.89 -11.97 -0.30
CA PHE A 83 -7.52 -10.98 0.70
C PHE A 83 -8.48 -11.05 1.89
N ASP A 84 -7.96 -11.40 3.06
CA ASP A 84 -8.73 -11.46 4.30
C ASP A 84 -8.89 -10.08 4.95
N GLY A 85 -7.88 -9.24 4.87
CA GLY A 85 -7.90 -7.90 5.46
C GLY A 85 -6.53 -7.38 5.83
N TRP A 86 -6.52 -6.18 6.39
CA TRP A 86 -5.35 -5.55 6.97
C TRP A 86 -5.24 -5.85 8.46
N TYR A 87 -4.01 -6.01 8.95
CA TYR A 87 -3.71 -6.33 10.35
C TYR A 87 -2.57 -5.46 10.86
N SER A 88 -2.59 -5.12 12.15
CA SER A 88 -1.56 -4.28 12.77
C SER A 88 -0.29 -5.05 13.14
N ASP A 89 -0.36 -6.39 13.26
CA ASP A 89 0.81 -7.17 13.58
C ASP A 89 1.29 -8.00 12.37
N PRO A 90 2.61 -8.02 12.12
CA PRO A 90 3.17 -8.66 10.93
C PRO A 90 3.22 -10.20 11.02
N GLN A 91 3.12 -10.77 12.21
CA GLN A 91 3.40 -12.19 12.46
C GLN A 91 2.13 -12.99 12.65
N THR A 92 1.33 -12.68 13.66
CA THR A 92 0.16 -13.48 14.02
C THR A 92 -1.06 -13.15 13.17
N LYS A 93 -1.14 -11.92 12.63
CA LYS A 93 -2.30 -11.43 11.87
C LYS A 93 -3.62 -11.64 12.62
N GLU A 94 -3.63 -11.29 13.90
CA GLU A 94 -4.81 -11.45 14.78
C GLU A 94 -5.62 -10.16 14.93
N ASN A 95 -4.93 -9.00 14.91
CA ASN A 95 -5.55 -7.69 15.13
C ASN A 95 -5.94 -7.04 13.79
N ARG A 96 -7.16 -7.35 13.32
CA ARG A 96 -7.68 -6.79 12.08
C ARG A 96 -7.95 -5.29 12.20
N VAL A 97 -7.50 -4.53 11.20
CA VAL A 97 -7.65 -3.07 11.10
C VAL A 97 -8.60 -2.74 9.95
N THR A 98 -9.72 -2.10 10.24
CA THR A 98 -10.69 -1.65 9.22
C THR A 98 -10.66 -0.15 9.00
N ALA A 99 -10.10 0.59 9.94
CA ALA A 99 -9.87 2.02 9.86
C ALA A 99 -8.59 2.39 10.61
N PHE A 100 -7.93 3.45 10.18
CA PHE A 100 -6.70 3.96 10.80
C PHE A 100 -6.86 5.43 11.14
N THR A 101 -6.37 5.83 12.32
CA THR A 101 -6.31 7.24 12.71
C THR A 101 -4.84 7.68 12.74
N PHE A 102 -4.52 8.72 11.99
CA PHE A 102 -3.15 9.22 11.79
C PHE A 102 -2.60 9.96 13.00
N ASN A 103 -2.54 9.30 14.17
CA ASN A 103 -1.90 9.81 15.37
C ASN A 103 -0.37 9.61 15.34
N GLU A 104 0.06 8.57 14.69
CA GLU A 104 1.46 8.21 14.41
C GLU A 104 1.58 7.60 13.01
N SER A 105 2.80 7.48 12.49
CA SER A 105 3.04 6.73 11.27
C SER A 105 3.13 5.25 11.60
N ASP A 106 2.51 4.40 10.79
CA ASP A 106 2.42 2.98 11.05
C ASP A 106 2.37 2.17 9.75
N THR A 107 2.42 0.86 9.88
CA THR A 107 2.32 -0.10 8.78
C THR A 107 1.22 -1.12 9.08
N VAL A 108 0.35 -1.37 8.10
CA VAL A 108 -0.63 -2.46 8.14
C VAL A 108 -0.22 -3.57 7.18
N TYR A 109 -0.47 -4.81 7.59
CA TYR A 109 0.01 -6.03 6.94
C TYR A 109 -1.16 -6.81 6.36
N ALA A 110 -1.05 -7.21 5.09
CA ALA A 110 -2.06 -8.03 4.45
C ALA A 110 -2.09 -9.44 5.03
N LYS A 111 -3.29 -9.98 5.20
CA LYS A 111 -3.49 -11.41 5.45
C LYS A 111 -4.12 -12.06 4.23
N TRP A 112 -3.57 -13.20 3.84
CA TRP A 112 -3.94 -13.94 2.67
C TRP A 112 -4.45 -15.32 3.01
N ILE A 113 -5.56 -15.73 2.39
CA ILE A 113 -6.15 -17.07 2.53
C ILE A 113 -5.99 -17.78 1.18
N PRO A 114 -5.36 -18.96 1.13
CA PRO A 114 -5.30 -19.76 -0.08
C PRO A 114 -6.71 -20.05 -0.61
N ASN A 115 -6.98 -19.72 -1.89
CA ASN A 115 -8.32 -19.90 -2.47
C ASN A 115 -8.48 -21.19 -3.28
N GLY A 116 -7.57 -22.13 -3.09
CA GLY A 116 -7.60 -23.43 -3.77
C GLY A 116 -7.13 -23.38 -5.23
N THR A 117 -6.74 -22.21 -5.76
CA THR A 117 -6.05 -22.12 -7.03
C THR A 117 -4.70 -22.80 -6.88
N VAL A 118 -4.49 -23.90 -7.58
CA VAL A 118 -3.24 -24.66 -7.48
C VAL A 118 -2.13 -23.82 -8.09
N VAL A 119 -1.25 -23.26 -7.25
CA VAL A 119 0.01 -22.74 -7.73
C VAL A 119 0.87 -23.94 -8.07
N TYR A 120 0.90 -24.34 -9.34
CA TYR A 120 1.86 -25.32 -9.78
C TYR A 120 3.25 -24.66 -9.69
N ASN A 121 4.06 -25.06 -8.72
CA ASN A 121 5.49 -24.96 -8.85
C ASN A 121 5.85 -25.80 -10.09
N ALA A 122 6.02 -25.12 -11.21
CA ALA A 122 6.33 -25.78 -12.46
C ALA A 122 7.56 -26.66 -12.24
N PRO A 123 7.46 -27.98 -12.43
CA PRO A 123 8.67 -28.80 -12.54
C PRO A 123 9.50 -28.21 -13.69
N ALA A 124 10.80 -28.31 -13.56
CA ALA A 124 11.79 -27.72 -14.45
C ALA A 124 11.30 -27.62 -15.91
N VAL A 125 11.31 -26.42 -16.43
CA VAL A 125 10.88 -26.08 -17.80
C VAL A 125 11.43 -27.13 -18.78
N GLN A 126 10.57 -27.97 -19.31
CA GLN A 126 10.97 -28.82 -20.46
C GLN A 126 11.19 -27.88 -21.64
N ARG A 127 12.44 -27.71 -22.00
CA ARG A 127 12.80 -26.97 -23.22
C ARG A 127 12.48 -27.84 -24.42
N VAL A 128 11.48 -27.47 -25.17
CA VAL A 128 11.17 -28.09 -26.44
C VAL A 128 11.73 -27.21 -27.54
N TYR A 129 12.49 -27.79 -28.46
CA TYR A 129 13.04 -27.10 -29.62
C TYR A 129 12.16 -27.35 -30.83
N ALA A 130 11.75 -26.28 -31.52
CA ALA A 130 11.19 -26.43 -32.86
C ALA A 130 12.28 -26.83 -33.87
N SER A 131 11.85 -27.30 -35.04
CA SER A 131 12.75 -27.75 -36.10
C SER A 131 13.71 -26.69 -36.64
N ASN A 132 13.52 -25.42 -36.30
CA ASN A 132 14.34 -24.25 -36.61
C ASN A 132 15.24 -23.80 -35.49
N ASN A 133 15.45 -24.60 -34.45
CA ASN A 133 16.20 -24.25 -33.22
C ASN A 133 15.60 -23.13 -32.35
N GLU A 134 14.36 -22.71 -32.57
CA GLU A 134 13.70 -21.81 -31.64
C GLU A 134 13.34 -22.57 -30.34
N ILE A 135 13.67 -21.99 -29.20
CA ILE A 135 13.34 -22.54 -27.89
C ILE A 135 11.88 -22.25 -27.60
N LEU A 136 11.07 -23.32 -27.52
CA LEU A 136 9.69 -23.26 -27.08
C LEU A 136 9.65 -23.63 -25.59
N ALA A 137 9.41 -22.63 -24.71
CA ALA A 137 9.17 -22.90 -23.31
C ALA A 137 7.68 -23.20 -23.12
N PHE A 138 7.34 -24.45 -22.82
CA PHE A 138 6.00 -24.87 -22.46
C PHE A 138 5.98 -25.35 -21.01
N GLY A 139 5.02 -24.89 -20.30
CA GLY A 139 4.74 -25.28 -18.94
C GLY A 139 3.76 -24.27 -18.34
N ASN A 140 3.12 -24.62 -17.28
CA ASN A 140 2.37 -23.67 -16.48
C ASN A 140 3.36 -22.71 -15.83
N TYR A 141 3.76 -21.68 -16.55
CA TYR A 141 4.71 -20.70 -16.10
C TYR A 141 3.95 -19.61 -15.34
N ILE A 142 4.37 -19.33 -14.13
CA ILE A 142 3.90 -18.18 -13.38
C ILE A 142 4.97 -17.11 -13.55
N ASP A 143 4.60 -15.95 -14.05
CA ASP A 143 5.49 -14.79 -14.08
C ASP A 143 5.84 -14.40 -12.64
N GLU A 144 7.12 -14.51 -12.28
CA GLU A 144 7.62 -14.23 -10.93
C GLU A 144 7.36 -12.79 -10.47
N LYS A 145 7.17 -11.85 -11.42
CA LYS A 145 6.92 -10.44 -11.09
C LYS A 145 5.44 -10.14 -10.90
N THR A 146 4.57 -10.80 -11.63
CA THR A 146 3.14 -10.49 -11.63
C THR A 146 2.28 -11.55 -10.95
N GLY A 147 2.84 -12.74 -10.68
CA GLY A 147 2.12 -13.88 -10.12
C GLY A 147 1.03 -14.44 -11.07
N VAL A 148 0.98 -13.99 -12.32
CA VAL A 148 -0.03 -14.38 -13.29
C VAL A 148 0.47 -15.58 -14.11
N PRO A 149 -0.36 -16.62 -14.34
CA PRO A 149 0.00 -17.69 -15.26
C PRO A 149 0.23 -17.12 -16.66
N VAL A 150 1.45 -17.24 -17.15
CA VAL A 150 1.87 -16.72 -18.47
C VAL A 150 1.09 -17.42 -19.61
N THR A 151 0.60 -18.64 -19.38
CA THR A 151 0.00 -19.49 -20.40
C THR A 151 -1.32 -18.99 -20.99
N ALA A 152 -2.17 -18.30 -20.23
CA ALA A 152 -3.50 -17.97 -20.76
C ALA A 152 -3.61 -16.58 -21.40
N GLN A 153 -2.91 -15.57 -20.88
CA GLN A 153 -3.00 -14.20 -21.41
C GLN A 153 -1.87 -13.84 -22.36
N TRP A 154 -0.68 -14.31 -22.09
CA TRP A 154 0.49 -14.03 -22.92
C TRP A 154 0.40 -14.69 -24.28
N VAL A 155 -0.08 -15.94 -24.32
CA VAL A 155 -0.34 -16.69 -25.57
C VAL A 155 -1.44 -16.04 -26.40
N LYS A 156 -2.48 -15.47 -25.79
CA LYS A 156 -3.54 -14.75 -26.53
C LYS A 156 -3.07 -13.46 -27.20
N GLN A 157 -2.01 -12.84 -26.67
CA GLN A 157 -1.47 -11.58 -27.22
C GLN A 157 -0.38 -11.81 -28.26
N ASN A 158 0.19 -13.00 -28.33
CA ASN A 158 1.28 -13.30 -29.25
C ASN A 158 0.88 -14.36 -30.25
N LYS A 159 0.50 -13.91 -31.47
CA LYS A 159 0.04 -14.79 -32.56
C LYS A 159 1.03 -15.92 -32.87
N ARG A 160 2.33 -15.64 -32.85
CA ARG A 160 3.38 -16.62 -33.12
C ARG A 160 3.47 -17.71 -32.04
N LEU A 161 3.28 -17.33 -30.77
CA LEU A 161 3.22 -18.29 -29.66
C LEU A 161 1.99 -19.21 -29.76
N ASN A 162 0.86 -18.70 -30.22
CA ASN A 162 -0.33 -19.49 -30.46
C ASN A 162 -0.08 -20.56 -31.57
N GLU A 163 0.54 -20.15 -32.67
CA GLU A 163 0.92 -21.06 -33.77
C GLU A 163 1.88 -22.14 -33.26
N LEU A 164 2.84 -21.80 -32.43
CA LEU A 164 3.78 -22.75 -31.84
C LEU A 164 3.12 -23.69 -30.82
N MET A 165 2.13 -23.20 -30.06
CA MET A 165 1.32 -24.03 -29.16
C MET A 165 0.48 -25.05 -29.90
N GLU A 166 -0.11 -24.69 -31.06
CA GLU A 166 -0.85 -25.63 -31.92
C GLU A 166 0.08 -26.74 -32.44
N ILE A 167 1.26 -26.40 -32.96
CA ILE A 167 2.26 -27.35 -33.40
C ILE A 167 2.71 -28.30 -32.29
N TYR A 168 2.87 -27.79 -31.08
CA TYR A 168 3.24 -28.59 -29.90
C TYR A 168 2.13 -29.58 -29.56
N ASN A 169 0.89 -29.12 -29.46
CA ASN A 169 -0.25 -29.95 -29.11
C ASN A 169 -0.47 -31.08 -30.15
N GLU A 170 -0.28 -30.78 -31.40
CA GLU A 170 -0.37 -31.79 -32.47
C GLU A 170 0.73 -32.87 -32.40
N LYS A 171 1.94 -32.52 -31.99
CA LYS A 171 3.09 -33.42 -31.93
C LYS A 171 3.23 -34.22 -30.66
N PHE A 172 2.86 -33.63 -29.52
CA PHE A 172 3.23 -34.15 -28.21
C PHE A 172 2.06 -34.41 -27.23
N CYS A 173 0.85 -34.01 -27.57
CA CYS A 173 -0.34 -34.24 -26.73
C CYS A 173 -1.33 -35.24 -27.35
N LYS A 174 -0.85 -36.20 -28.12
CA LYS A 174 -1.65 -37.34 -28.62
C LYS A 174 -1.57 -38.53 -27.71
#